data_68a927c537a7afd9c6be2154f49dd57d
#
_entry.id   68a927c537a7afd9c6be2154f49dd57d
#
_cell.length_a   1.000
_cell.length_b   1.000
_cell.length_c   1.000
_cell.angle_alpha   90.00
_cell.angle_beta   90.00
_cell.angle_gamma   90.00
#
_symmetry.space_group_name_H-M   'P 1'
#
loop_
_entity.id
_entity.type
_entity.pdbx_description
1 polymer ?
#
loop_
_entity_poly.entity_id
_entity_poly.type
_entity_poly.pdbx_seq_one_letter_code
_entity_poly.pdbx_strand_id
1 'polypeptide(L)'
;YNIRGVGQIICGTVEQGTLRPGDVIGIAPAGLTNKTMFSIEQHKKVLDSAGPGNSVGMSIKDIGKDETVSPGDIIYIEKEGECLPVKSFTAMVVVQEHPGVLKPGYCPLIFSRTAKIACKMTKILWKMGKKTGGQK
;
A
#
# COMPACT_ATOMS: atom_id res chain seq x y z
N TYR A 1 -10.90 -3.61 -12.10
CA TYR A 1 -11.99 -3.83 -13.08
C TYR A 1 -11.77 -5.15 -13.79
N ASN A 2 -12.83 -5.89 -14.00
CA ASN A 2 -12.80 -7.12 -14.79
C ASN A 2 -13.45 -6.87 -16.16
N ILE A 3 -12.66 -7.02 -17.23
CA ILE A 3 -13.14 -6.83 -18.61
C ILE A 3 -13.21 -8.18 -19.31
N ARG A 4 -14.38 -8.51 -19.86
CA ARG A 4 -14.59 -9.75 -20.64
C ARG A 4 -13.55 -9.83 -21.77
N GLY A 5 -12.82 -10.96 -21.81
CA GLY A 5 -11.81 -11.22 -22.85
C GLY A 5 -10.43 -10.63 -22.60
N VAL A 6 -10.30 -9.70 -21.65
CA VAL A 6 -9.00 -9.07 -21.29
C VAL A 6 -8.50 -9.55 -19.94
N GLY A 7 -9.40 -9.81 -19.00
CA GLY A 7 -9.08 -10.20 -17.65
C GLY A 7 -9.22 -9.06 -16.65
N GLN A 8 -8.50 -9.16 -15.56
CA GLN A 8 -8.53 -8.15 -14.50
C GLN A 8 -7.59 -7.00 -14.80
N ILE A 9 -8.13 -5.79 -14.80
CA ILE A 9 -7.36 -4.55 -14.95
C ILE A 9 -7.27 -3.85 -13.60
N ILE A 10 -6.06 -3.52 -13.20
CA ILE A 10 -5.75 -2.78 -12.00
C ILE A 10 -5.23 -1.41 -12.39
N CYS A 11 -5.79 -0.37 -11.81
CA CYS A 11 -5.36 1.00 -12.01
C CYS A 11 -4.58 1.50 -10.81
N GLY A 12 -3.50 2.19 -11.05
CA GLY A 12 -2.66 2.75 -10.01
C GLY A 12 -1.66 3.77 -10.53
N THR A 13 -0.93 4.36 -9.60
CA THR A 13 0.14 5.33 -9.90
C THR A 13 1.49 4.72 -9.57
N VAL A 14 2.44 4.88 -10.49
CA VAL A 14 3.82 4.45 -10.27
C VAL A 14 4.49 5.41 -9.28
N GLU A 15 4.94 4.90 -8.14
CA GLU A 15 5.61 5.69 -7.10
C GLU A 15 7.11 5.71 -7.28
N GLN A 16 7.71 4.56 -7.58
CA GLN A 16 9.16 4.38 -7.77
C GLN A 16 9.46 3.40 -8.89
N GLY A 17 10.61 3.59 -9.54
CA GLY A 17 11.11 2.69 -10.58
C GLY A 17 10.38 2.82 -11.90
N THR A 18 10.68 1.90 -12.80
CA THR A 18 10.08 1.82 -14.13
C THR A 18 9.36 0.51 -14.31
N LEU A 19 8.10 0.59 -14.68
CA LEU A 19 7.23 -0.55 -14.91
C LEU A 19 7.21 -0.87 -16.41
N ARG A 20 7.36 -2.14 -16.76
CA ARG A 20 7.36 -2.61 -18.17
C ARG A 20 6.42 -3.81 -18.33
N PRO A 21 5.76 -3.93 -19.48
CA PRO A 21 5.03 -5.15 -19.81
C PRO A 21 5.94 -6.39 -19.78
N GLY A 22 5.45 -7.48 -19.25
CA GLY A 22 6.21 -8.73 -19.08
C GLY A 22 6.95 -8.85 -17.74
N ASP A 23 6.95 -7.82 -16.91
CA ASP A 23 7.52 -7.91 -15.56
C ASP A 23 6.70 -8.84 -14.67
N VAL A 24 7.43 -9.61 -13.86
CA VAL A 24 6.83 -10.44 -12.82
C VAL A 24 6.63 -9.57 -11.58
N ILE A 25 5.41 -9.51 -11.12
CA ILE A 25 4.99 -8.65 -10.02
C ILE A 25 4.41 -9.43 -8.84
N GLY A 26 4.50 -8.83 -7.68
CA GLY A 26 3.79 -9.24 -6.48
C GLY A 26 2.85 -8.16 -6.00
N ILE A 27 1.84 -8.54 -5.25
CA ILE A 27 0.84 -7.63 -4.68
C ILE A 27 0.77 -7.85 -3.17
N ALA A 28 1.06 -6.80 -2.41
CA ALA A 28 0.99 -6.80 -0.96
C ALA A 28 -0.12 -5.84 -0.47
N PRO A 29 -0.82 -6.13 0.62
CA PRO A 29 -0.69 -7.29 1.51
C PRO A 29 -1.45 -8.54 1.06
N ALA A 30 -2.04 -8.54 -0.14
CA ALA A 30 -2.83 -9.68 -0.64
C ALA A 30 -2.04 -11.00 -0.74
N GLY A 31 -0.70 -10.93 -0.68
CA GLY A 31 0.16 -12.10 -0.73
C GLY A 31 0.27 -12.75 -2.11
N LEU A 32 -0.13 -12.05 -3.15
CA LEU A 32 -0.05 -12.53 -4.53
C LEU A 32 1.36 -12.34 -5.06
N THR A 33 1.94 -13.40 -5.59
CA THR A 33 3.29 -13.41 -6.16
C THR A 33 3.29 -14.10 -7.53
N ASN A 34 4.39 -13.97 -8.27
CA ASN A 34 4.56 -14.60 -9.59
C ASN A 34 3.45 -14.24 -10.59
N LYS A 35 2.90 -13.05 -10.51
CA LYS A 35 1.90 -12.58 -11.45
C LYS A 35 2.58 -11.84 -12.61
N THR A 36 2.20 -12.14 -13.83
CA THR A 36 2.77 -11.51 -15.02
C THR A 36 1.90 -10.34 -15.46
N MET A 37 2.51 -9.17 -15.57
CA MET A 37 1.87 -8.01 -16.16
C MET A 37 1.91 -8.11 -17.68
N PHE A 38 0.75 -8.12 -18.30
CA PHE A 38 0.63 -8.32 -19.73
C PHE A 38 0.75 -7.02 -20.52
N SER A 39 0.06 -5.98 -20.09
CA SER A 39 0.07 -4.69 -20.78
C SER A 39 -0.11 -3.54 -19.79
N ILE A 40 0.41 -2.39 -20.18
CA ILE A 40 0.25 -1.11 -19.48
C ILE A 40 -0.44 -0.15 -20.42
N GLU A 41 -1.48 0.52 -19.93
CA GLU A 41 -2.22 1.53 -20.71
C GLU A 41 -2.32 2.83 -19.92
N GLN A 42 -2.18 3.94 -20.63
CA GLN A 42 -2.45 5.27 -20.12
C GLN A 42 -3.28 6.04 -21.14
N HIS A 43 -4.41 6.62 -20.73
CA HIS A 43 -5.30 7.35 -21.62
C HIS A 43 -5.70 6.55 -22.89
N LYS A 44 -6.00 5.27 -22.73
CA LYS A 44 -6.35 4.34 -23.83
C LYS A 44 -5.21 4.09 -24.84
N LYS A 45 -3.98 4.43 -24.49
CA LYS A 45 -2.79 4.10 -25.29
C LYS A 45 -1.95 3.07 -24.55
N VAL A 46 -1.52 2.05 -25.26
CA VAL A 46 -0.58 1.07 -24.75
C VAL A 46 0.79 1.72 -24.62
N LEU A 47 1.44 1.51 -23.48
CA LEU A 47 2.77 2.02 -23.20
C LEU A 47 3.78 0.88 -23.15
N ASP A 48 5.00 1.16 -23.63
CA ASP A 48 6.15 0.25 -23.52
C ASP A 48 6.81 0.32 -22.12
N SER A 49 6.58 1.38 -21.41
CA SER A 49 7.05 1.55 -20.02
C SER A 49 6.30 2.68 -19.32
N ALA A 50 6.26 2.61 -18.00
CA ALA A 50 5.70 3.66 -17.15
C ALA A 50 6.70 4.03 -16.05
N GLY A 51 6.97 5.31 -15.91
CA GLY A 51 7.85 5.87 -14.89
C GLY A 51 7.10 6.47 -13.69
N PRO A 52 7.85 6.97 -12.69
CA PRO A 52 7.26 7.59 -11.51
C PRO A 52 6.33 8.74 -11.84
N GLY A 53 5.19 8.79 -11.16
CA GLY A 53 4.15 9.80 -11.36
C GLY A 53 3.11 9.46 -12.43
N ASN A 54 3.33 8.44 -13.25
CA ASN A 54 2.36 8.00 -14.24
C ASN A 54 1.21 7.21 -13.61
N SER A 55 -0.02 7.60 -13.92
CA SER A 55 -1.21 6.82 -13.57
C SER A 55 -1.56 5.91 -14.73
N VAL A 56 -1.55 4.62 -14.48
CA VAL A 56 -1.67 3.59 -15.51
C VAL A 56 -2.71 2.53 -15.16
N GLY A 57 -3.29 1.92 -16.18
CA GLY A 57 -4.05 0.69 -16.08
C GLY A 57 -3.18 -0.49 -16.50
N MET A 58 -3.16 -1.53 -15.67
CA MET A 58 -2.35 -2.72 -15.89
C MET A 58 -3.25 -3.94 -16.08
N SER A 59 -3.03 -4.67 -17.16
CA SER A 59 -3.64 -5.99 -17.33
C SER A 59 -2.73 -7.05 -16.75
N ILE A 60 -3.22 -7.78 -15.76
CA ILE A 60 -2.47 -8.82 -15.07
C ILE A 60 -3.11 -10.15 -15.38
N LYS A 61 -2.31 -11.10 -15.87
CA LYS A 61 -2.73 -12.48 -16.06
C LYS A 61 -2.56 -13.26 -14.76
N ASP A 62 -3.25 -14.38 -14.69
CA ASP A 62 -3.13 -15.38 -13.62
C ASP A 62 -3.63 -14.91 -12.23
N ILE A 63 -4.50 -13.90 -12.19
CA ILE A 63 -5.25 -13.61 -10.99
C ILE A 63 -6.47 -14.52 -10.96
N GLY A 64 -6.53 -15.40 -9.97
CA GLY A 64 -7.66 -16.30 -9.77
C GLY A 64 -8.97 -15.57 -9.45
N LYS A 65 -10.09 -16.23 -9.69
CA LYS A 65 -11.40 -15.65 -9.40
C LYS A 65 -11.61 -15.36 -7.91
N ASP A 66 -10.90 -16.09 -7.06
CA ASP A 66 -10.95 -15.97 -5.61
C ASP A 66 -9.88 -15.01 -5.05
N GLU A 67 -8.98 -14.54 -5.91
CA GLU A 67 -7.94 -13.58 -5.55
C GLU A 67 -8.46 -12.16 -5.73
N THR A 68 -8.61 -11.43 -4.65
CA THR A 68 -9.09 -10.05 -4.66
C THR A 68 -7.95 -9.08 -4.40
N VAL A 69 -7.87 -8.07 -5.25
CA VAL A 69 -6.98 -6.91 -5.06
C VAL A 69 -7.84 -5.73 -4.64
N SER A 70 -7.46 -5.10 -3.54
CA SER A 70 -8.21 -3.99 -2.96
C SER A 70 -7.52 -2.65 -3.21
N PRO A 71 -8.28 -1.54 -3.29
CA PRO A 71 -7.68 -0.21 -3.33
C PRO A 71 -6.75 0.01 -2.14
N GLY A 72 -5.54 0.50 -2.41
CA GLY A 72 -4.48 0.69 -1.42
C GLY A 72 -3.44 -0.42 -1.36
N ASP A 73 -3.66 -1.52 -2.04
CA ASP A 73 -2.65 -2.56 -2.20
C ASP A 73 -1.46 -2.04 -3.02
N ILE A 74 -0.28 -2.52 -2.70
CA ILE A 74 0.97 -2.13 -3.34
C ILE A 74 1.40 -3.22 -4.32
N ILE A 75 1.68 -2.82 -5.54
CA ILE A 75 2.26 -3.68 -6.57
C ILE A 75 3.76 -3.40 -6.64
N TYR A 76 4.56 -4.44 -6.57
CA TYR A 76 6.01 -4.35 -6.64
C TYR A 76 6.57 -5.32 -7.70
N ILE A 77 7.73 -4.98 -8.25
CA ILE A 77 8.46 -5.85 -9.20
C ILE A 77 9.31 -6.82 -8.39
N GLU A 78 9.08 -8.11 -8.55
CA GLU A 78 9.76 -9.13 -7.74
C GLU A 78 11.29 -9.13 -7.91
N LYS A 79 11.79 -8.75 -9.07
CA LYS A 79 13.23 -8.62 -9.32
C LYS A 79 13.90 -7.50 -8.50
N GLU A 80 13.15 -6.50 -8.10
CA GLU A 80 13.67 -5.33 -7.36
C GLU A 80 13.55 -5.49 -5.84
N GLY A 81 12.88 -6.52 -5.38
CA GLY A 81 12.72 -6.83 -3.96
C GLY A 81 11.28 -7.19 -3.60
N GLU A 82 11.13 -7.72 -2.41
CA GLU A 82 9.85 -8.12 -1.86
C GLU A 82 9.31 -7.05 -0.91
N CYS A 83 8.02 -6.74 -1.05
CA CYS A 83 7.33 -5.86 -0.13
C CYS A 83 6.80 -6.67 1.06
N LEU A 84 7.49 -6.59 2.19
CA LEU A 84 7.11 -7.31 3.40
C LEU A 84 6.07 -6.53 4.21
N PRO A 85 5.07 -7.21 4.78
CA PRO A 85 4.12 -6.57 5.68
C PRO A 85 4.80 -6.12 6.97
N VAL A 86 4.47 -4.90 7.41
CA VAL A 86 4.99 -4.32 8.65
C VAL A 86 4.21 -4.87 9.84
N LYS A 87 4.92 -5.43 10.82
CA LYS A 87 4.32 -5.93 12.08
C LYS A 87 4.19 -4.81 13.12
N SER A 88 5.14 -3.90 13.16
CA SER A 88 5.15 -2.78 14.09
C SER A 88 5.85 -1.57 13.47
N PHE A 89 5.50 -0.39 13.93
CA PHE A 89 6.13 0.86 13.49
C PHE A 89 6.12 1.89 14.62
N THR A 90 6.98 2.89 14.49
CA THR A 90 7.04 4.05 15.39
C THR A 90 6.59 5.29 14.62
N ALA A 91 5.65 6.02 15.19
CA ALA A 91 5.12 7.23 14.58
C ALA A 91 4.99 8.37 15.60
N MET A 92 5.12 9.60 15.09
CA MET A 92 4.78 10.80 15.84
C MET A 92 3.27 11.06 15.67
N VAL A 93 2.56 11.20 16.77
CA VAL A 93 1.11 11.38 16.78
C VAL A 93 0.73 12.65 17.51
N VAL A 94 -0.16 13.42 16.91
CA VAL A 94 -0.82 14.57 17.56
C VAL A 94 -2.21 14.13 18.00
N VAL A 95 -2.43 14.11 19.31
CA VAL A 95 -3.71 13.73 19.90
C VAL A 95 -4.59 14.96 20.04
N GLN A 96 -5.73 14.95 19.37
CA GLN A 96 -6.72 16.04 19.45
C GLN A 96 -7.74 15.78 20.55
N GLU A 97 -8.33 14.60 20.54
CA GLU A 97 -9.29 14.12 21.54
C GLU A 97 -9.01 12.68 21.93
N HIS A 98 -9.20 12.35 23.18
CA HIS A 98 -9.09 10.98 23.68
C HIS A 98 -9.93 10.77 24.96
N PRO A 99 -10.50 9.58 25.17
CA PRO A 99 -11.15 9.26 26.44
C PRO A 99 -10.10 8.97 27.51
N GLY A 100 -10.07 9.79 28.56
CA GLY A 100 -9.17 9.57 29.69
C GLY A 100 -7.68 9.78 29.40
N VAL A 101 -6.83 9.00 30.01
CA VAL A 101 -5.36 9.08 29.89
C VAL A 101 -4.85 8.08 28.89
N LEU A 102 -3.95 8.52 27.99
CA LEU A 102 -3.25 7.63 27.08
C LEU A 102 -2.18 6.83 27.84
N LYS A 103 -2.28 5.53 27.78
CA LYS A 103 -1.35 4.59 28.40
C LYS A 103 -0.89 3.55 27.38
N PRO A 104 0.29 2.91 27.59
CA PRO A 104 0.64 1.71 26.86
C PRO A 104 -0.46 0.65 26.97
N GLY A 105 -0.82 0.01 25.86
CA GLY A 105 -1.94 -0.93 25.80
C GLY A 105 -3.22 -0.35 25.21
N TYR A 106 -3.33 0.96 25.02
CA TYR A 106 -4.42 1.58 24.30
C TYR A 106 -4.44 1.10 22.83
N CYS A 107 -5.61 0.73 22.34
CA CYS A 107 -5.78 0.12 21.03
C CYS A 107 -6.75 0.92 20.14
N PRO A 108 -6.31 2.06 19.58
CA PRO A 108 -7.14 2.86 18.70
C PRO A 108 -7.24 2.24 17.32
N LEU A 109 -8.30 2.59 16.60
CA LEU A 109 -8.42 2.30 15.18
C LEU A 109 -7.59 3.32 14.38
N ILE A 110 -6.62 2.82 13.62
CA ILE A 110 -5.75 3.66 12.79
C ILE A 110 -6.16 3.54 11.33
N PHE A 111 -6.26 4.68 10.69
CA PHE A 111 -6.53 4.82 9.26
C PHE A 111 -5.24 5.27 8.58
N SER A 112 -4.73 4.45 7.68
CA SER A 112 -3.57 4.80 6.86
C SER A 112 -3.89 4.53 5.39
N ARG A 113 -4.02 5.57 4.60
CA ARG A 113 -4.52 5.48 3.23
C ARG A 113 -5.88 4.78 3.20
N THR A 114 -5.98 3.59 2.63
CA THR A 114 -7.19 2.77 2.60
C THR A 114 -7.25 1.72 3.71
N ALA A 115 -6.17 1.54 4.46
CA ALA A 115 -6.11 0.58 5.56
C ALA A 115 -6.85 1.11 6.79
N LYS A 116 -7.62 0.23 7.41
CA LYS A 116 -8.32 0.46 8.67
C LYS A 116 -7.98 -0.67 9.62
N ILE A 117 -7.19 -0.40 10.63
CA ILE A 117 -6.72 -1.44 11.53
C ILE A 117 -6.62 -0.94 12.97
N ALA A 118 -6.98 -1.80 13.90
CA ALA A 118 -6.75 -1.55 15.33
C ALA A 118 -5.28 -1.83 15.65
N CYS A 119 -4.57 -0.81 16.14
CA CYS A 119 -3.16 -0.91 16.51
C CYS A 119 -2.99 -0.70 18.00
N LYS A 120 -2.30 -1.64 18.64
CA LYS A 120 -1.98 -1.53 20.06
C LYS A 120 -0.76 -0.64 20.26
N MET A 121 -0.90 0.40 21.09
CA MET A 121 0.23 1.19 21.54
C MET A 121 1.03 0.40 22.57
N THR A 122 2.16 -0.15 22.15
CA THR A 122 3.00 -0.99 23.04
C THR A 122 3.90 -0.16 23.93
N LYS A 123 4.40 0.97 23.43
CA LYS A 123 5.32 1.84 24.16
C LYS A 123 5.15 3.29 23.71
N ILE A 124 5.13 4.18 24.69
CA ILE A 124 5.24 5.62 24.46
C ILE A 124 6.69 6.00 24.74
N LEU A 125 7.42 6.40 23.70
CA LEU A 125 8.84 6.68 23.82
C LEU A 125 9.08 8.05 24.49
N TRP A 126 8.32 9.05 24.09
CA TRP A 126 8.37 10.40 24.63
C TRP A 126 7.11 11.19 24.28
N LYS A 127 6.87 12.29 24.96
CA LYS A 127 5.81 13.24 24.66
C LYS A 127 6.34 14.66 24.66
N MET A 128 5.78 15.52 23.82
CA MET A 128 6.05 16.95 23.82
C MET A 128 4.94 17.67 24.58
N GLY A 129 5.30 18.52 25.53
CA GLY A 129 4.36 19.35 26.28
C GLY A 129 4.23 20.75 25.69
N LYS A 130 3.03 21.32 25.71
CA LYS A 130 2.79 22.70 25.24
C LYS A 130 3.56 23.77 26.00
N LYS A 131 3.86 23.54 27.29
CA LYS A 131 4.53 24.53 28.18
C LYS A 131 6.04 24.43 28.22
N THR A 132 6.62 23.31 27.87
CA THR A 132 8.05 23.08 28.06
C THR A 132 8.83 22.95 26.75
N GLY A 133 8.16 22.83 25.61
CA GLY A 133 8.82 22.70 24.30
C GLY A 133 9.84 21.56 24.19
N GLY A 134 9.93 20.70 25.22
CA GLY A 134 10.91 19.66 25.35
C GLY A 134 10.33 18.26 25.48
N GLN A 135 11.20 17.31 25.34
CA GLN A 135 10.88 15.89 25.57
C GLN A 135 10.76 15.61 27.08
N LYS A 136 9.77 14.85 27.44
CA LYS A 136 9.62 14.26 28.78
C LYS A 136 9.51 12.75 28.69
#